data_48051b4aa2872b72c0aef53207e174f1
#
_entry.id   48051b4aa2872b72c0aef53207e174f1
#
_cell.length_a   1.000
_cell.length_b   1.000
_cell.length_c   1.000
_cell.angle_alpha   90.00
_cell.angle_beta   90.00
_cell.angle_gamma   90.00
#
_symmetry.space_group_name_H-M   'P 1'
#
loop_
_entity.id
_entity.type
_entity.pdbx_description
1 polymer ?
#
loop_
_entity_poly.entity_id
_entity_poly.type
_entity_poly.pdbx_seq_one_letter_code
_entity_poly.pdbx_strand_id
1 'polypeptide(L)'
;MFGHVPASVVLIFVVPYPSIESIPYILLSALLHILYQWFLLSAYRVGDYTLVYPVARGTGPILATFFSLIFLGTILSNFELLGIFIISLGILSLSFQRTESFRNRSAVIYALITGFFIMTYSITDGLGVRISSSVVAIMVGYVF
;
A
#
# COMPACT_ATOMS: atom_id res chain seq x y z
N MET A 1 -16.99 -0.05 -1.13
CA MET A 1 -16.04 -0.71 -0.26
C MET A 1 -16.48 -2.10 0.21
N PHE A 2 -17.73 -2.48 0.09
CA PHE A 2 -18.26 -3.78 0.56
C PHE A 2 -18.37 -4.89 -0.53
N GLY A 3 -17.91 -4.63 -1.76
CA GLY A 3 -18.08 -5.58 -2.87
C GLY A 3 -17.25 -6.86 -2.77
N HIS A 4 -16.22 -6.88 -1.95
CA HIS A 4 -15.33 -8.05 -1.79
C HIS A 4 -15.75 -8.99 -0.65
N VAL A 5 -16.56 -8.51 0.29
CA VAL A 5 -16.99 -9.29 1.47
C VAL A 5 -17.69 -10.61 1.09
N PRO A 6 -18.65 -10.64 0.14
CA PRO A 6 -19.31 -11.91 -0.22
C PRO A 6 -18.33 -12.93 -0.83
N ALA A 7 -17.42 -12.46 -1.68
CA ALA A 7 -16.41 -13.32 -2.29
C ALA A 7 -15.45 -13.91 -1.25
N SER A 8 -15.06 -13.11 -0.26
CA SER A 8 -14.15 -13.54 0.80
C SER A 8 -14.78 -14.57 1.72
N VAL A 9 -16.08 -14.42 2.05
CA VAL A 9 -16.81 -15.43 2.83
C VAL A 9 -16.83 -16.78 2.11
N VAL A 10 -17.05 -16.80 0.79
CA VAL A 10 -17.01 -18.05 0.00
C VAL A 10 -15.60 -18.63 -0.02
N LEU A 11 -14.58 -17.79 -0.15
CA LEU A 11 -13.18 -18.22 -0.22
C LEU A 11 -12.68 -18.86 1.09
N ILE A 12 -13.19 -18.46 2.26
CA ILE A 12 -12.83 -19.08 3.55
C ILE A 12 -13.11 -20.58 3.56
N PHE A 13 -14.16 -21.03 2.88
CA PHE A 13 -14.53 -22.45 2.84
C PHE A 13 -13.77 -23.29 1.79
N VAL A 14 -13.10 -22.60 0.86
CA VAL A 14 -12.45 -23.26 -0.32
C VAL A 14 -10.93 -23.20 -0.23
N VAL A 15 -10.39 -22.19 0.48
CA VAL A 15 -8.96 -21.94 0.53
C VAL A 15 -8.35 -22.54 1.80
N PRO A 16 -7.17 -23.19 1.72
CA PRO A 16 -6.47 -23.68 2.91
C PRO A 16 -6.16 -22.50 3.85
N TYR A 17 -6.27 -22.75 5.14
CA TYR A 17 -5.96 -21.75 6.17
C TYR A 17 -4.51 -21.28 6.07
N PRO A 18 -4.25 -19.99 6.37
CA PRO A 18 -2.89 -19.45 6.40
C PRO A 18 -2.05 -20.22 7.45
N SER A 19 -0.78 -20.40 7.16
CA SER A 19 0.14 -21.04 8.12
C SER A 19 0.21 -20.23 9.42
N ILE A 20 0.38 -20.90 10.56
CA ILE A 20 0.51 -20.24 11.86
C ILE A 20 1.65 -19.21 11.85
N GLU A 21 2.71 -19.49 11.10
CA GLU A 21 3.87 -18.62 10.93
C GLU A 21 3.54 -17.32 10.20
N SER A 22 2.48 -17.28 9.39
CA SER A 22 2.03 -16.07 8.68
C SER A 22 1.12 -15.15 9.51
N ILE A 23 0.55 -15.65 10.61
CA ILE A 23 -0.38 -14.89 11.46
C ILE A 23 0.23 -13.56 11.96
N PRO A 24 1.47 -13.49 12.46
CA PRO A 24 2.06 -12.23 12.89
C PRO A 24 2.12 -11.18 11.78
N TYR A 25 2.40 -11.60 10.54
CA TYR A 25 2.44 -10.71 9.38
C TYR A 25 1.05 -10.19 9.02
N ILE A 26 0.03 -11.04 9.10
CA ILE A 26 -1.38 -10.65 8.87
C ILE A 26 -1.82 -9.60 9.90
N LEU A 27 -1.54 -9.84 11.18
CA LEU A 27 -1.90 -8.91 12.26
C LEU A 27 -1.16 -7.58 12.13
N LEU A 28 0.14 -7.63 11.84
CA LEU A 28 0.94 -6.42 11.62
C LEU A 28 0.42 -5.64 10.41
N SER A 29 0.13 -6.31 9.31
CA SER A 29 -0.41 -5.67 8.13
C SER A 29 -1.79 -5.06 8.38
N ALA A 30 -2.68 -5.75 9.10
CA ALA A 30 -3.97 -5.20 9.47
C ALA A 30 -3.82 -3.90 10.30
N LEU A 31 -2.90 -3.87 11.26
CA LEU A 31 -2.59 -2.66 12.02
C LEU A 31 -2.07 -1.53 11.12
N LEU A 32 -1.14 -1.85 10.21
CA LEU A 32 -0.61 -0.88 9.26
C LEU A 32 -1.68 -0.34 8.31
N HIS A 33 -2.65 -1.17 7.91
CA HIS A 33 -3.80 -0.75 7.13
C HIS A 33 -4.71 0.23 7.88
N ILE A 34 -4.92 0.03 9.18
CA ILE A 34 -5.67 0.98 10.01
C ILE A 34 -4.91 2.31 10.08
N LEU A 35 -3.60 2.28 10.29
CA LEU A 35 -2.79 3.49 10.39
C LEU A 35 -2.77 4.26 9.06
N TYR A 36 -2.55 3.58 7.92
CA TYR A 36 -2.56 4.25 6.63
C TYR A 36 -3.92 4.89 6.34
N GLN A 37 -5.01 4.20 6.68
CA GLN A 37 -6.36 4.72 6.50
C GLN A 37 -6.61 5.97 7.35
N TRP A 38 -6.13 5.98 8.59
CA TRP A 38 -6.21 7.15 9.47
C TRP A 38 -5.48 8.35 8.89
N PHE A 39 -4.21 8.16 8.47
CA PHE A 39 -3.44 9.26 7.88
C PHE A 39 -4.01 9.73 6.57
N LEU A 40 -4.52 8.83 5.73
CA LEU A 40 -5.20 9.17 4.48
C LEU A 40 -6.45 10.03 4.74
N LEU A 41 -7.30 9.63 5.69
CA LEU A 41 -8.48 10.41 6.07
C LEU A 41 -8.11 11.77 6.67
N SER A 42 -7.03 11.82 7.45
CA SER A 42 -6.51 13.08 8.00
C SER A 42 -5.98 14.00 6.90
N ALA A 43 -5.31 13.44 5.89
CA ALA A 43 -4.87 14.20 4.72
C ALA A 43 -6.05 14.80 3.93
N TYR A 44 -7.13 14.02 3.75
CA TYR A 44 -8.35 14.48 3.08
C TYR A 44 -9.13 15.56 3.84
N ARG A 45 -8.98 15.63 5.17
CA ARG A 45 -9.62 16.70 5.96
C ARG A 45 -8.95 18.06 5.76
N VAL A 46 -7.68 18.08 5.42
CA VAL A 46 -6.88 19.31 5.32
C VAL A 46 -6.45 19.65 3.89
N GLY A 47 -6.64 18.75 2.93
CA GLY A 47 -6.23 18.94 1.55
C GLY A 47 -7.19 18.36 0.53
N ASP A 48 -7.03 18.80 -0.73
CA ASP A 48 -7.84 18.32 -1.85
C ASP A 48 -7.49 16.87 -2.22
N TYR A 49 -8.51 16.10 -2.57
CA TYR A 49 -8.36 14.71 -3.08
C TYR A 49 -7.43 14.63 -4.29
N THR A 50 -7.48 15.65 -5.16
CA THR A 50 -6.65 15.73 -6.37
C THR A 50 -5.16 15.83 -6.09
N LEU A 51 -4.78 16.30 -4.90
CA LEU A 51 -3.40 16.31 -4.42
C LEU A 51 -3.08 15.08 -3.58
N VAL A 52 -3.90 14.85 -2.54
CA VAL A 52 -3.60 13.85 -1.50
C VAL A 52 -3.53 12.44 -2.07
N TYR A 53 -4.50 12.06 -2.90
CA TYR A 53 -4.56 10.71 -3.45
C TYR A 53 -3.36 10.36 -4.35
N PRO A 54 -3.00 11.19 -5.35
CA PRO A 54 -1.84 10.89 -6.18
C PRO A 54 -0.52 10.93 -5.41
N VAL A 55 -0.35 11.85 -4.47
CA VAL A 55 0.88 11.90 -3.66
C VAL A 55 1.02 10.64 -2.82
N ALA A 56 -0.01 10.24 -2.07
CA ALA A 56 0.02 9.03 -1.24
C ALA A 56 0.24 7.75 -2.07
N ARG A 57 -0.45 7.62 -3.21
CA ARG A 57 -0.37 6.44 -4.08
C ARG A 57 0.88 6.40 -4.96
N GLY A 58 1.39 7.55 -5.40
CA GLY A 58 2.59 7.62 -6.24
C GLY A 58 3.88 7.43 -5.43
N THR A 59 3.92 7.88 -4.18
CA THR A 59 5.11 7.72 -3.32
C THR A 59 5.26 6.29 -2.78
N GLY A 60 4.17 5.57 -2.54
CA GLY A 60 4.20 4.20 -2.00
C GLY A 60 5.09 3.24 -2.80
N PRO A 61 4.86 3.04 -4.10
CA PRO A 61 5.67 2.14 -4.93
C PRO A 61 7.15 2.56 -5.02
N ILE A 62 7.44 3.88 -5.08
CA ILE A 62 8.81 4.39 -5.10
C ILE A 62 9.54 4.00 -3.81
N LEU A 63 8.92 4.29 -2.66
CA LEU A 63 9.50 3.95 -1.35
C LEU A 63 9.64 2.44 -1.17
N ALA A 64 8.65 1.65 -1.59
CA ALA A 64 8.71 0.19 -1.51
C ALA A 64 9.84 -0.38 -2.36
N THR A 65 10.02 0.12 -3.58
CA THR A 65 11.12 -0.27 -4.47
C THR A 65 12.47 0.07 -3.85
N PHE A 66 12.63 1.31 -3.38
CA PHE A 66 13.88 1.77 -2.77
C PHE A 66 14.24 0.94 -1.54
N PHE A 67 13.26 0.68 -0.67
CA PHE A 67 13.45 -0.17 0.51
C PHE A 67 13.82 -1.60 0.12
N SER A 68 13.14 -2.19 -0.86
CA SER A 68 13.38 -3.56 -1.31
C SER A 68 14.77 -3.73 -1.90
N LEU A 69 15.26 -2.74 -2.67
CA LEU A 69 16.62 -2.78 -3.24
C LEU A 69 17.69 -2.71 -2.15
N ILE A 70 17.52 -1.83 -1.14
CA ILE A 70 18.57 -1.59 -0.13
C ILE A 70 18.55 -2.65 0.98
N PHE A 71 17.36 -2.99 1.50
CA PHE A 71 17.24 -3.81 2.71
C PHE A 71 16.92 -5.28 2.43
N LEU A 72 16.19 -5.55 1.34
CA LEU A 72 15.82 -6.93 0.99
C LEU A 72 16.74 -7.55 -0.07
N GLY A 73 17.68 -6.76 -0.63
CA GLY A 73 18.60 -7.23 -1.68
C GLY A 73 17.87 -7.72 -2.94
N THR A 74 16.66 -7.21 -3.18
CA THR A 74 15.85 -7.61 -4.34
C THR A 74 16.53 -7.14 -5.61
N ILE A 75 16.76 -8.04 -6.56
CA ILE A 75 17.32 -7.70 -7.88
C ILE A 75 16.14 -7.43 -8.80
N LEU A 76 15.99 -6.18 -9.23
CA LEU A 76 14.99 -5.78 -10.22
C LEU A 76 15.68 -5.56 -11.56
N SER A 77 15.02 -5.98 -12.64
CA SER A 77 15.47 -5.68 -13.99
C SER A 77 15.28 -4.19 -14.31
N ASN A 78 16.04 -3.69 -15.28
CA ASN A 78 15.92 -2.29 -15.73
C ASN A 78 14.50 -1.97 -16.23
N PHE A 79 13.81 -2.94 -16.82
CA PHE A 79 12.44 -2.77 -17.29
C PHE A 79 11.44 -2.63 -16.15
N GLU A 80 11.62 -3.40 -15.05
CA GLU A 80 10.78 -3.29 -13.86
C GLU A 80 10.96 -1.94 -13.18
N LEU A 81 12.22 -1.49 -13.01
CA LEU A 81 12.54 -0.17 -12.47
C LEU A 81 11.91 0.95 -13.31
N LEU A 82 12.07 0.86 -14.64
CA LEU A 82 11.48 1.84 -15.55
C LEU A 82 9.96 1.84 -15.45
N GLY A 83 9.32 0.67 -15.39
CA GLY A 83 7.87 0.54 -15.24
C GLY A 83 7.36 1.19 -13.96
N ILE A 84 8.00 0.90 -12.82
CA ILE A 84 7.65 1.49 -11.52
C ILE A 84 7.79 3.01 -11.56
N PHE A 85 8.88 3.51 -12.16
CA PHE A 85 9.15 4.93 -12.27
C PHE A 85 8.10 5.64 -13.14
N ILE A 86 7.77 5.08 -14.31
CA ILE A 86 6.76 5.65 -15.22
C ILE A 86 5.38 5.68 -14.55
N ILE A 87 4.97 4.59 -13.90
CA ILE A 87 3.68 4.51 -13.20
C ILE A 87 3.63 5.55 -12.08
N SER A 88 4.66 5.63 -11.26
CA SER A 88 4.72 6.56 -10.13
C SER A 88 4.70 8.01 -10.59
N LEU A 89 5.48 8.36 -11.62
CA LEU A 89 5.45 9.69 -12.21
C LEU A 89 4.10 10.02 -12.85
N GLY A 90 3.48 9.06 -13.54
CA GLY A 90 2.15 9.21 -14.11
C GLY A 90 1.11 9.55 -13.03
N ILE A 91 1.13 8.83 -11.91
CA ILE A 91 0.23 9.09 -10.78
C ILE A 91 0.54 10.45 -10.13
N LEU A 92 1.81 10.76 -9.88
CA LEU A 92 2.22 12.02 -9.28
C LEU A 92 1.90 13.24 -10.19
N SER A 93 1.97 13.07 -11.52
CA SER A 93 1.64 14.15 -12.46
C SER A 93 0.22 14.67 -12.31
N LEU A 94 -0.72 13.83 -11.83
CA LEU A 94 -2.09 14.25 -11.56
C LEU A 94 -2.17 15.31 -10.45
N SER A 95 -1.19 15.33 -9.54
CA SER A 95 -1.13 16.32 -8.46
C SER A 95 -0.76 17.72 -8.96
N PHE A 96 -0.04 17.82 -10.07
CA PHE A 96 0.45 19.11 -10.59
C PHE A 96 -0.63 19.95 -11.29
N GLN A 97 -1.81 19.39 -11.53
CA GLN A 97 -2.89 20.11 -12.21
C GLN A 97 -3.48 21.27 -11.37
N ARG A 98 -3.22 21.29 -10.05
CA ARG A 98 -3.65 22.38 -9.16
C ARG A 98 -2.52 22.80 -8.23
N THR A 99 -1.71 23.75 -8.68
CA THR A 99 -0.54 24.27 -7.97
C THR A 99 -0.88 24.90 -6.60
N GLU A 100 -2.10 25.42 -6.43
CA GLU A 100 -2.53 26.02 -5.15
C GLU A 100 -2.67 24.99 -4.02
N SER A 101 -2.98 23.74 -4.35
CA SER A 101 -3.15 22.68 -3.35
C SER A 101 -1.85 22.30 -2.63
N PHE A 102 -0.68 22.47 -3.27
CA PHE A 102 0.63 22.26 -2.63
C PHE A 102 0.96 23.28 -1.53
N ARG A 103 0.22 24.39 -1.48
CA ARG A 103 0.40 25.41 -0.43
C ARG A 103 0.01 24.91 0.96
N ASN A 104 -0.83 23.87 1.04
CA ASN A 104 -1.15 23.24 2.31
C ASN A 104 -0.11 22.16 2.68
N ARG A 105 0.95 22.57 3.39
CA ARG A 105 2.03 21.69 3.83
C ARG A 105 1.54 20.49 4.65
N SER A 106 0.51 20.68 5.47
CA SER A 106 -0.04 19.60 6.30
C SER A 106 -0.65 18.49 5.44
N ALA A 107 -1.37 18.83 4.38
CA ALA A 107 -1.94 17.83 3.46
C ALA A 107 -0.84 16.99 2.78
N VAL A 108 0.23 17.65 2.33
CA VAL A 108 1.38 16.96 1.71
C VAL A 108 2.07 16.04 2.72
N ILE A 109 2.32 16.52 3.94
CA ILE A 109 2.94 15.70 4.99
C ILE A 109 2.10 14.47 5.30
N TYR A 110 0.80 14.62 5.52
CA TYR A 110 -0.09 13.47 5.77
C TYR A 110 -0.14 12.51 4.58
N ALA A 111 -0.14 13.02 3.35
CA ALA A 111 -0.10 12.18 2.15
C ALA A 111 1.22 11.40 2.04
N LEU A 112 2.36 12.00 2.36
CA LEU A 112 3.66 11.32 2.38
C LEU A 112 3.73 10.26 3.48
N ILE A 113 3.23 10.56 4.68
CA ILE A 113 3.11 9.57 5.77
C ILE A 113 2.21 8.41 5.34
N THR A 114 1.11 8.69 4.66
CA THR A 114 0.24 7.67 4.09
C THR A 114 1.00 6.78 3.09
N GLY A 115 1.79 7.38 2.19
CA GLY A 115 2.67 6.66 1.26
C GLY A 115 3.70 5.78 1.97
N PHE A 116 4.26 6.25 3.07
CA PHE A 116 5.16 5.45 3.91
C PHE A 116 4.46 4.21 4.50
N PHE A 117 3.25 4.37 5.02
CA PHE A 117 2.47 3.22 5.50
C PHE A 117 2.06 2.27 4.38
N ILE A 118 1.76 2.79 3.17
CA ILE A 118 1.52 1.97 1.97
C ILE A 118 2.75 1.11 1.66
N MET A 119 3.95 1.69 1.66
CA MET A 119 5.19 0.95 1.52
C MET A 119 5.30 -0.15 2.59
N THR A 120 5.13 0.21 3.85
CA THR A 120 5.37 -0.70 4.99
C THR A 120 4.43 -1.89 4.97
N TYR A 121 3.12 -1.69 4.76
CA TYR A 121 2.21 -2.83 4.68
C TYR A 121 2.46 -3.67 3.42
N SER A 122 2.79 -3.06 2.28
CA SER A 122 3.09 -3.80 1.05
C SER A 122 4.29 -4.74 1.20
N ILE A 123 5.33 -4.30 1.92
CA ILE A 123 6.49 -5.13 2.24
C ILE A 123 6.11 -6.24 3.22
N THR A 124 5.34 -5.91 4.27
CA THR A 124 4.86 -6.89 5.26
C THR A 124 4.02 -7.98 4.58
N ASP A 125 3.13 -7.60 3.67
CA ASP A 125 2.31 -8.51 2.88
C ASP A 125 3.17 -9.41 1.99
N GLY A 126 4.13 -8.82 1.29
CA GLY A 126 5.07 -9.55 0.45
C GLY A 126 5.90 -10.58 1.23
N LEU A 127 6.32 -10.27 2.46
CA LEU A 127 7.01 -11.21 3.34
C LEU A 127 6.06 -12.29 3.86
N GLY A 128 4.84 -11.92 4.27
CA GLY A 128 3.82 -12.85 4.73
C GLY A 128 3.45 -13.87 3.65
N VAL A 129 3.30 -13.43 2.39
CA VAL A 129 3.02 -14.30 1.24
C VAL A 129 4.13 -15.33 1.01
N ARG A 130 5.39 -14.93 1.18
CA ARG A 130 6.53 -15.84 1.01
C ARG A 130 6.59 -16.95 2.06
N ILE A 131 6.07 -16.69 3.25
CA ILE A 131 6.05 -17.64 4.36
C ILE A 131 4.80 -18.52 4.31
N SER A 132 3.69 -17.99 3.79
CA SER A 132 2.46 -18.75 3.64
C SER A 132 2.51 -19.65 2.40
N SER A 133 1.99 -20.85 2.54
CA SER A 133 1.83 -21.81 1.44
C SER A 133 0.79 -21.37 0.40
N SER A 134 -0.02 -20.35 0.69
CA SER A 134 -1.10 -19.88 -0.19
C SER A 134 -1.26 -18.35 -0.15
N VAL A 135 -1.04 -17.74 -1.31
CA VAL A 135 -1.28 -16.30 -1.52
C VAL A 135 -2.74 -15.92 -1.24
N VAL A 136 -3.67 -16.81 -1.63
CA VAL A 136 -5.11 -16.57 -1.49
C VAL A 136 -5.53 -16.58 -0.02
N ALA A 137 -4.93 -17.45 0.81
CA ALA A 137 -5.21 -17.50 2.24
C ALA A 137 -4.84 -16.20 2.96
N ILE A 138 -3.73 -15.56 2.56
CA ILE A 138 -3.34 -14.26 3.10
C ILE A 138 -4.29 -13.16 2.61
N MET A 139 -4.66 -13.14 1.33
CA MET A 139 -5.60 -12.15 0.81
C MET A 139 -6.96 -12.23 1.51
N VAL A 140 -7.43 -13.42 1.85
CA VAL A 140 -8.66 -13.60 2.65
C VAL A 140 -8.50 -13.02 4.05
N GLY A 141 -7.33 -13.19 4.68
CA GLY A 141 -7.04 -12.62 6.00
C GLY A 141 -7.07 -11.08 6.06
N TYR A 142 -6.89 -10.39 4.93
CA TYR A 142 -6.97 -8.92 4.86
C TYR A 142 -8.38 -8.36 4.67
N VAL A 143 -9.35 -9.20 4.39
CA VAL A 143 -10.74 -8.76 4.17
C VAL A 143 -11.54 -8.77 5.48
N PHE A 144 -11.05 -9.46 6.49
CA PHE A 144 -11.62 -9.55 7.84
C PHE A 144 -10.81 -8.78 8.85
#